data_65ae63137e7dd29932a88cdb865960e1
#
_entry.id   65ae63137e7dd29932a88cdb865960e1
#
_cell.length_a   1.000
_cell.length_b   1.000
_cell.length_c   1.000
_cell.angle_alpha   90.00
_cell.angle_beta   90.00
_cell.angle_gamma   90.00
#
_symmetry.space_group_name_H-M   'P 1'
#
loop_
_entity.id
_entity.type
_entity.pdbx_description
1 polymer ?
#
loop_
_entity_poly.entity_id
_entity_poly.type
_entity_poly.pdbx_seq_one_letter_code
_entity_poly.pdbx_strand_id
1 'polypeptide(L)'
;GKLKKWTIPFDYSVRKYGGDKSRKLSLMHPYIQVECAKFYESHDYYMLSLCSNSPFSIRYISERTKCIFKVEESETKEEEENLNRIEILDEEVDKLYRSYFSYKRYDMMYKFFTSGDYLRLEQKYSHLMKMDIARCFYHIYTHTIAWAVKGKEQAKELIGKETFENAFDTLMQHANYNETNGIIVGPEISRIFAEVILQRIDINVVNRLKQSPYSLTLGRDYEVRRYID
;
A
#
# COMPACT_ATOMS: atom_id res chain seq x y z
N GLY A 1 -15.51 23.73 -23.46
CA GLY A 1 -15.66 23.46 -22.03
C GLY A 1 -14.33 23.05 -21.44
N LYS A 2 -13.93 23.60 -20.28
CA LYS A 2 -12.73 23.12 -19.57
C LYS A 2 -12.94 21.66 -19.21
N LEU A 3 -12.07 20.78 -19.65
CA LEU A 3 -12.04 19.38 -19.25
C LEU A 3 -12.01 19.31 -17.72
N LYS A 4 -12.97 18.59 -17.14
CA LYS A 4 -12.94 18.32 -15.71
C LYS A 4 -11.70 17.50 -15.41
N LYS A 5 -10.90 17.91 -14.42
CA LYS A 5 -9.66 17.22 -14.04
C LYS A 5 -9.93 15.92 -13.24
N TRP A 6 -11.13 15.72 -12.73
CA TRP A 6 -11.53 14.55 -11.97
C TRP A 6 -12.29 13.53 -12.83
N THR A 7 -12.27 12.29 -12.44
CA THR A 7 -12.83 11.17 -13.18
C THR A 7 -13.74 10.31 -12.31
N ILE A 8 -14.49 9.46 -12.98
CA ILE A 8 -15.36 8.46 -12.35
C ILE A 8 -14.69 7.11 -12.47
N PRO A 9 -14.39 6.41 -11.36
CA PRO A 9 -13.87 5.06 -11.41
C PRO A 9 -14.94 4.07 -11.90
N PHE A 10 -14.50 2.99 -12.52
CA PHE A 10 -15.39 1.87 -12.87
C PHE A 10 -15.47 0.91 -11.69
N ASP A 11 -16.62 0.87 -11.03
CA ASP A 11 -16.86 -0.01 -9.90
C ASP A 11 -17.40 -1.38 -10.32
N TYR A 12 -16.84 -2.45 -9.76
CA TYR A 12 -17.28 -3.82 -9.97
C TYR A 12 -17.23 -4.62 -8.67
N SER A 13 -17.98 -5.73 -8.64
CA SER A 13 -18.07 -6.58 -7.47
C SER A 13 -17.41 -7.93 -7.73
N VAL A 14 -16.57 -8.37 -6.81
CA VAL A 14 -15.95 -9.69 -6.81
C VAL A 14 -16.55 -10.51 -5.69
N ARG A 15 -17.03 -11.72 -6.00
CA ARG A 15 -17.57 -12.64 -5.01
C ARG A 15 -16.45 -13.19 -4.12
N LYS A 16 -16.66 -13.18 -2.81
CA LYS A 16 -15.72 -13.81 -1.89
C LYS A 16 -15.86 -15.32 -1.95
N TYR A 17 -14.73 -16.03 -1.95
CA TYR A 17 -14.73 -17.49 -1.88
C TYR A 17 -15.43 -17.95 -0.59
N GLY A 18 -16.35 -18.92 -0.73
CA GLY A 18 -17.04 -19.54 0.41
C GLY A 18 -18.20 -18.74 1.02
N GLY A 19 -18.75 -17.70 0.35
CA GLY A 19 -19.89 -16.94 0.88
C GLY A 19 -20.66 -16.12 -0.13
N ASP A 20 -21.84 -15.62 0.27
CA ASP A 20 -22.68 -14.73 -0.55
C ASP A 20 -22.23 -13.26 -0.53
N LYS A 21 -21.21 -12.94 0.25
CA LYS A 21 -20.69 -11.58 0.36
C LYS A 21 -19.81 -11.23 -0.83
N SER A 22 -20.06 -10.09 -1.45
CA SER A 22 -19.21 -9.52 -2.49
C SER A 22 -18.28 -8.45 -1.90
N ARG A 23 -17.14 -8.24 -2.56
CA ARG A 23 -16.23 -7.12 -2.32
C ARG A 23 -16.31 -6.17 -3.51
N LYS A 24 -16.57 -4.91 -3.26
CA LYS A 24 -16.54 -3.86 -4.27
C LYS A 24 -15.09 -3.45 -4.52
N LEU A 25 -14.69 -3.43 -5.78
CA LEU A 25 -13.40 -2.96 -6.27
C LEU A 25 -13.64 -1.89 -7.33
N SER A 26 -12.64 -1.07 -7.57
CA SER A 26 -12.72 0.03 -8.53
C SER A 26 -11.51 0.01 -9.48
N LEU A 27 -11.77 0.17 -10.76
CA LEU A 27 -10.74 0.44 -11.76
C LEU A 27 -10.64 1.95 -11.97
N MET A 28 -9.44 2.46 -11.95
CA MET A 28 -9.17 3.85 -12.26
C MET A 28 -9.42 4.16 -13.73
N HIS A 29 -9.94 5.35 -14.00
CA HIS A 29 -10.01 5.88 -15.36
C HIS A 29 -8.60 5.95 -15.99
N PRO A 30 -8.41 5.60 -17.28
CA PRO A 30 -7.09 5.59 -17.93
C PRO A 30 -6.32 6.90 -17.80
N TYR A 31 -6.99 8.04 -17.85
CA TYR A 31 -6.37 9.34 -17.63
C TYR A 31 -5.67 9.42 -16.25
N ILE A 32 -6.33 8.96 -15.20
CA ILE A 32 -5.74 8.96 -13.84
C ILE A 32 -4.62 7.93 -13.74
N GLN A 33 -4.69 6.81 -14.45
CA GLN A 33 -3.58 5.84 -14.47
C GLN A 33 -2.28 6.48 -15.01
N VAL A 34 -2.39 7.32 -16.06
CA VAL A 34 -1.24 8.09 -16.59
C VAL A 34 -0.74 9.09 -15.56
N GLU A 35 -1.63 9.80 -14.88
CA GLU A 35 -1.23 10.74 -13.82
C GLU A 35 -0.58 10.02 -12.63
N CYS A 36 -1.05 8.81 -12.27
CA CYS A 36 -0.38 7.98 -11.26
C CYS A 36 1.03 7.56 -11.68
N ALA A 37 1.23 7.19 -12.97
CA ALA A 37 2.56 6.83 -13.46
C ALA A 37 3.54 8.01 -13.36
N LYS A 38 3.12 9.21 -13.76
CA LYS A 38 3.91 10.44 -13.59
C LYS A 38 4.18 10.76 -12.12
N PHE A 39 3.18 10.55 -11.26
CA PHE A 39 3.32 10.77 -9.83
C PHE A 39 4.33 9.81 -9.20
N TYR A 40 4.32 8.53 -9.59
CA TYR A 40 5.32 7.55 -9.17
C TYR A 40 6.73 7.99 -9.59
N GLU A 41 6.90 8.34 -10.87
CA GLU A 41 8.19 8.77 -11.41
C GLU A 41 8.77 9.98 -10.65
N SER A 42 7.91 10.93 -10.27
CA SER A 42 8.33 12.18 -9.62
C SER A 42 8.52 12.05 -8.10
N HIS A 43 7.86 11.07 -7.44
CA HIS A 43 7.74 11.06 -5.98
C HIS A 43 8.04 9.70 -5.33
N ASP A 44 8.56 8.73 -6.06
CA ASP A 44 8.82 7.39 -5.55
C ASP A 44 9.74 7.36 -4.33
N TYR A 45 10.78 8.20 -4.30
CA TYR A 45 11.67 8.33 -3.17
C TYR A 45 10.93 8.72 -1.88
N TYR A 46 10.01 9.69 -1.99
CA TYR A 46 9.18 10.10 -0.85
C TYR A 46 8.27 8.98 -0.36
N MET A 47 7.62 8.29 -1.29
CA MET A 47 6.75 7.15 -0.96
C MET A 47 7.52 6.03 -0.26
N LEU A 48 8.69 5.64 -0.79
CA LEU A 48 9.55 4.63 -0.18
C LEU A 48 9.99 5.03 1.23
N SER A 49 10.43 6.28 1.40
CA SER A 49 10.86 6.80 2.70
C SER A 49 9.71 6.82 3.71
N LEU A 50 8.54 7.31 3.32
CA LEU A 50 7.38 7.43 4.21
C LEU A 50 6.80 6.08 4.62
N CYS A 51 6.81 5.09 3.72
CA CYS A 51 6.25 3.76 3.99
C CYS A 51 7.17 2.85 4.83
N SER A 52 8.38 3.26 5.17
CA SER A 52 9.35 2.45 5.92
C SER A 52 9.49 2.82 7.40
N ASN A 53 8.67 3.74 7.92
CA ASN A 53 8.84 4.31 9.25
C ASN A 53 8.14 3.54 10.38
N SER A 54 7.10 2.75 10.05
CA SER A 54 6.33 2.05 11.06
C SER A 54 7.05 0.81 11.59
N PRO A 55 7.09 0.60 12.91
CA PRO A 55 7.54 -0.65 13.49
C PRO A 55 6.52 -1.80 13.35
N PHE A 56 5.27 -1.50 12.97
CA PHE A 56 4.17 -2.45 12.90
C PHE A 56 3.98 -3.07 11.52
N SER A 57 4.19 -2.27 10.47
CA SER A 57 3.90 -2.70 9.09
C SER A 57 4.82 -3.83 8.66
N ILE A 58 4.22 -4.94 8.25
CA ILE A 58 4.92 -6.10 7.70
C ILE A 58 4.78 -6.23 6.19
N ARG A 59 4.05 -5.29 5.56
CA ARG A 59 3.87 -5.22 4.12
C ARG A 59 3.87 -3.78 3.63
N TYR A 60 5.02 -3.32 3.19
CA TYR A 60 5.21 -1.96 2.67
C TYR A 60 6.12 -1.96 1.45
N ILE A 61 6.07 -0.91 0.64
CA ILE A 61 6.94 -0.75 -0.52
C ILE A 61 8.38 -0.50 -0.06
N SER A 62 9.36 -1.19 -0.65
CA SER A 62 10.76 -1.14 -0.22
C SER A 62 11.73 -0.60 -1.27
N GLU A 63 11.46 -0.87 -2.54
CA GLU A 63 12.31 -0.44 -3.65
C GLU A 63 11.50 -0.40 -4.96
N ARG A 64 12.05 0.24 -5.98
CA ARG A 64 11.52 0.12 -7.35
C ARG A 64 11.75 -1.29 -7.86
N THR A 65 10.76 -1.85 -8.52
CA THR A 65 10.93 -3.14 -9.21
C THR A 65 11.92 -2.96 -10.37
N LYS A 66 12.89 -3.85 -10.47
CA LYS A 66 13.83 -3.86 -11.59
C LYS A 66 13.11 -4.35 -12.84
N CYS A 67 13.03 -3.50 -13.87
CA CYS A 67 12.56 -3.94 -15.18
C CYS A 67 13.64 -4.79 -15.85
N ILE A 68 13.32 -6.04 -16.15
CA ILE A 68 14.14 -6.88 -17.02
C ILE A 68 13.48 -6.83 -18.40
N PHE A 69 14.12 -6.17 -19.35
CA PHE A 69 13.70 -6.26 -20.74
C PHE A 69 14.13 -7.62 -21.27
N LYS A 70 13.18 -8.46 -21.66
CA LYS A 70 13.45 -9.66 -22.44
C LYS A 70 13.84 -9.16 -23.84
N VAL A 71 15.09 -9.28 -24.21
CA VAL A 71 15.49 -9.18 -25.61
C VAL A 71 14.97 -10.46 -26.25
N GLU A 72 14.02 -10.34 -27.17
CA GLU A 72 13.62 -11.45 -28.03
C GLU A 72 14.84 -11.78 -28.90
N GLU A 73 15.60 -12.78 -28.51
CA GLU A 73 16.53 -13.43 -29.41
C GLU A 73 15.70 -14.24 -30.41
N SER A 74 15.73 -13.78 -31.68
CA SER A 74 15.12 -14.44 -32.81
C SER A 74 15.51 -15.91 -32.87
N GLU A 75 14.49 -16.75 -32.92
CA GLU A 75 14.38 -18.10 -33.46
C GLU A 75 15.69 -18.83 -33.82
N THR A 76 16.10 -19.78 -32.94
CA THR A 76 16.68 -21.05 -33.44
C THR A 76 16.53 -22.13 -32.38
N LYS A 77 15.68 -23.11 -32.70
CA LYS A 77 15.69 -24.53 -32.35
C LYS A 77 16.25 -24.95 -30.97
N GLU A 78 15.34 -25.25 -30.05
CA GLU A 78 15.43 -26.33 -29.05
C GLU A 78 14.14 -26.32 -28.23
N GLU A 79 13.09 -27.01 -28.72
CA GLU A 79 11.72 -26.85 -28.19
C GLU A 79 11.37 -27.73 -26.98
N GLU A 80 12.19 -28.66 -26.54
CA GLU A 80 11.80 -29.59 -25.48
C GLU A 80 12.45 -29.42 -24.11
N GLU A 81 13.61 -28.76 -24.00
CA GLU A 81 14.20 -28.40 -22.69
C GLU A 81 13.69 -27.06 -22.13
N ASN A 82 12.94 -26.31 -22.93
CA ASN A 82 12.51 -24.95 -22.59
C ASN A 82 11.22 -24.87 -21.76
N LEU A 83 10.38 -25.89 -21.71
CA LEU A 83 9.10 -25.82 -20.98
C LEU A 83 9.27 -25.59 -19.48
N ASN A 84 10.17 -26.33 -18.82
CA ASN A 84 10.45 -26.15 -17.40
C ASN A 84 11.21 -24.85 -17.08
N ARG A 85 12.00 -24.34 -18.02
CA ARG A 85 12.70 -23.06 -17.91
C ARG A 85 11.77 -21.87 -18.14
N ILE A 86 10.78 -22.02 -19.00
CA ILE A 86 9.75 -20.99 -19.30
C ILE A 86 8.83 -20.82 -18.09
N GLU A 87 8.38 -21.89 -17.43
CA GLU A 87 7.55 -21.80 -16.23
C GLU A 87 8.27 -21.09 -15.05
N ILE A 88 9.56 -21.39 -14.84
CA ILE A 88 10.37 -20.73 -13.80
C ILE A 88 10.63 -19.26 -14.15
N LEU A 89 10.91 -18.96 -15.43
CA LEU A 89 11.09 -17.59 -15.90
C LEU A 89 9.77 -16.80 -15.89
N ASP A 90 8.64 -17.41 -16.22
CA ASP A 90 7.32 -16.76 -16.15
C ASP A 90 6.90 -16.48 -14.70
N GLU A 91 7.19 -17.32 -13.73
CA GLU A 91 6.96 -17.02 -12.31
C GLU A 91 7.84 -15.89 -11.80
N GLU A 92 9.11 -15.81 -12.20
CA GLU A 92 10.00 -14.70 -11.84
C GLU A 92 9.65 -13.41 -12.57
N VAL A 93 9.33 -13.51 -13.85
CA VAL A 93 8.85 -12.38 -14.67
C VAL A 93 7.51 -11.87 -14.16
N ASP A 94 6.56 -12.73 -13.81
CA ASP A 94 5.30 -12.37 -13.19
C ASP A 94 5.47 -11.64 -11.84
N LYS A 95 6.48 -11.99 -11.06
CA LYS A 95 6.84 -11.27 -9.82
C LYS A 95 7.43 -9.90 -10.09
N LEU A 96 8.16 -9.73 -11.19
CA LEU A 96 8.83 -8.48 -11.55
C LEU A 96 7.91 -7.43 -12.19
N TYR A 97 6.87 -7.86 -12.93
CA TYR A 97 6.00 -6.96 -13.70
C TYR A 97 4.66 -6.63 -13.02
N ARG A 98 4.37 -7.18 -11.83
CA ARG A 98 3.06 -6.99 -11.18
C ARG A 98 2.86 -5.63 -10.54
N SER A 99 3.93 -4.89 -10.22
CA SER A 99 3.83 -3.59 -9.58
C SER A 99 5.06 -2.72 -9.82
N TYR A 100 4.89 -1.40 -9.72
CA TYR A 100 5.98 -0.43 -9.83
C TYR A 100 6.99 -0.58 -8.68
N PHE A 101 6.53 -1.00 -7.51
CA PHE A 101 7.35 -1.22 -6.32
C PHE A 101 7.36 -2.70 -5.93
N SER A 102 8.48 -3.15 -5.39
CA SER A 102 8.56 -4.41 -4.66
C SER A 102 8.20 -4.21 -3.18
N TYR A 103 7.58 -5.24 -2.60
CA TYR A 103 7.12 -5.21 -1.21
C TYR A 103 8.05 -5.98 -0.28
N LYS A 104 8.38 -5.38 0.85
CA LYS A 104 9.05 -5.99 2.00
C LYS A 104 7.97 -6.28 3.04
N ARG A 105 8.10 -7.22 3.75
CA ARG A 105 8.68 -8.47 4.15
C ARG A 105 7.82 -9.60 3.64
N TYR A 106 6.49 -9.41 3.76
CA TYR A 106 5.49 -10.43 3.45
C TYR A 106 4.50 -9.87 2.42
N ASP A 107 4.61 -10.30 1.19
CA ASP A 107 3.66 -9.98 0.11
C ASP A 107 2.29 -10.64 0.34
N MET A 108 2.27 -11.81 1.00
CA MET A 108 1.07 -12.56 1.37
C MET A 108 1.03 -12.84 2.87
N MET A 109 -0.16 -12.70 3.46
CA MET A 109 -0.39 -12.89 4.90
C MET A 109 0.04 -14.26 5.41
N TYR A 110 -0.21 -15.33 4.65
CA TYR A 110 0.16 -16.68 5.09
C TYR A 110 1.67 -16.84 5.29
N LYS A 111 2.51 -16.14 4.52
CA LYS A 111 3.96 -16.18 4.67
C LYS A 111 4.42 -15.65 6.04
N PHE A 112 3.69 -14.71 6.60
CA PHE A 112 3.94 -14.27 7.97
C PHE A 112 3.64 -15.37 8.97
N PHE A 113 2.47 -16.02 8.89
CA PHE A 113 2.07 -17.06 9.83
C PHE A 113 2.94 -18.33 9.74
N THR A 114 3.61 -18.57 8.63
CA THR A 114 4.57 -19.68 8.47
C THR A 114 6.03 -19.28 8.76
N SER A 115 6.26 -18.02 9.15
CA SER A 115 7.62 -17.50 9.37
C SER A 115 8.14 -17.76 10.77
N GLY A 116 9.47 -17.75 10.92
CA GLY A 116 10.12 -17.77 12.22
C GLY A 116 9.81 -16.52 13.06
N ASP A 117 9.41 -15.40 12.45
CA ASP A 117 8.97 -14.20 13.17
C ASP A 117 7.70 -14.48 13.97
N TYR A 118 6.71 -15.13 13.35
CA TYR A 118 5.47 -15.50 14.01
C TYR A 118 5.70 -16.51 15.15
N LEU A 119 6.51 -17.54 14.92
CA LEU A 119 6.85 -18.52 15.96
C LEU A 119 7.52 -17.86 17.17
N ARG A 120 8.41 -16.91 16.98
CA ARG A 120 9.03 -16.16 18.08
C ARG A 120 8.01 -15.35 18.88
N LEU A 121 7.01 -14.78 18.21
CA LEU A 121 5.94 -14.04 18.90
C LEU A 121 5.04 -14.97 19.72
N GLU A 122 4.68 -16.13 19.19
CA GLU A 122 3.91 -17.15 19.94
C GLU A 122 4.64 -17.66 21.19
N GLN A 123 5.96 -17.82 21.10
CA GLN A 123 6.76 -18.22 22.27
C GLN A 123 6.88 -17.11 23.31
N LYS A 124 6.80 -15.85 22.88
CA LYS A 124 7.04 -14.70 23.75
C LYS A 124 5.77 -14.20 24.44
N TYR A 125 4.64 -14.25 23.77
CA TYR A 125 3.37 -13.67 24.25
C TYR A 125 2.30 -14.73 24.39
N SER A 126 1.59 -14.73 25.51
CA SER A 126 0.53 -15.69 25.81
C SER A 126 -0.83 -15.35 25.19
N HIS A 127 -0.99 -14.14 24.67
CA HIS A 127 -2.26 -13.66 24.12
C HIS A 127 -2.08 -13.11 22.71
N LEU A 128 -3.00 -13.46 21.81
CA LEU A 128 -3.09 -12.93 20.45
C LEU A 128 -4.43 -12.20 20.30
N MET A 129 -4.39 -10.93 19.92
CA MET A 129 -5.55 -10.17 19.51
C MET A 129 -5.49 -9.93 18.00
N LYS A 130 -6.57 -10.25 17.28
CA LYS A 130 -6.73 -9.91 15.85
C LYS A 130 -7.78 -8.81 15.71
N MET A 131 -7.44 -7.78 14.96
CA MET A 131 -8.31 -6.64 14.71
C MET A 131 -8.34 -6.34 13.23
N ASP A 132 -9.40 -5.69 12.77
CA ASP A 132 -9.57 -5.19 11.41
C ASP A 132 -10.17 -3.79 11.46
N ILE A 133 -9.68 -2.87 10.65
CA ILE A 133 -10.24 -1.52 10.57
C ILE A 133 -11.40 -1.56 9.57
N ALA A 134 -12.61 -1.61 10.12
CA ALA A 134 -13.82 -1.73 9.32
C ALA A 134 -13.89 -0.64 8.24
N ARG A 135 -13.94 -1.05 6.97
CA ARG A 135 -14.06 -0.16 5.81
C ARG A 135 -12.97 0.92 5.76
N CYS A 136 -11.74 0.61 6.14
CA CYS A 136 -10.62 1.55 6.24
C CYS A 136 -10.57 2.50 5.03
N PHE A 137 -10.47 1.99 3.81
CA PHE A 137 -10.36 2.78 2.57
C PHE A 137 -11.56 3.70 2.32
N TYR A 138 -12.77 3.32 2.71
CA TYR A 138 -13.99 4.12 2.54
C TYR A 138 -14.11 5.27 3.53
N HIS A 139 -13.33 5.23 4.62
CA HIS A 139 -13.37 6.23 5.70
C HIS A 139 -12.09 7.08 5.78
N ILE A 140 -11.12 6.86 4.91
CA ILE A 140 -9.94 7.73 4.84
C ILE A 140 -10.37 9.10 4.32
N TYR A 141 -10.16 10.14 5.13
CA TYR A 141 -10.27 11.53 4.71
C TYR A 141 -8.96 11.93 4.01
N THR A 142 -9.04 12.29 2.72
CA THR A 142 -7.83 12.40 1.89
C THR A 142 -6.84 13.46 2.38
N HIS A 143 -7.31 14.57 2.93
CA HIS A 143 -6.44 15.61 3.50
C HIS A 143 -5.62 15.14 4.72
N THR A 144 -5.94 13.97 5.31
CA THR A 144 -5.14 13.42 6.41
C THR A 144 -3.73 13.06 6.00
N ILE A 145 -3.44 12.90 4.70
CA ILE A 145 -2.08 12.67 4.21
C ILE A 145 -1.14 13.82 4.57
N ALA A 146 -1.61 15.06 4.45
CA ALA A 146 -0.81 16.22 4.83
C ALA A 146 -0.46 16.22 6.33
N TRP A 147 -1.41 15.80 7.17
CA TRP A 147 -1.19 15.68 8.61
C TRP A 147 -0.24 14.51 8.95
N ALA A 148 -0.32 13.43 8.20
CA ALA A 148 0.56 12.27 8.39
C ALA A 148 2.02 12.61 8.05
N VAL A 149 2.25 13.37 6.97
CA VAL A 149 3.59 13.70 6.50
C VAL A 149 4.24 14.82 7.31
N LYS A 150 3.54 15.93 7.53
CA LYS A 150 4.12 17.16 8.14
C LYS A 150 3.60 17.48 9.53
N GLY A 151 2.57 16.81 10.00
CA GLY A 151 1.84 17.22 11.19
C GLY A 151 0.77 18.28 10.89
N LYS A 152 -0.20 18.38 11.81
CA LYS A 152 -1.43 19.15 11.59
C LYS A 152 -1.21 20.66 11.47
N GLU A 153 -0.26 21.22 12.21
CA GLU A 153 0.01 22.66 12.22
C GLU A 153 0.71 23.10 10.94
N GLN A 154 1.80 22.44 10.57
CA GLN A 154 2.55 22.76 9.34
C GLN A 154 1.73 22.50 8.06
N ALA A 155 0.87 21.49 8.08
CA ALA A 155 -0.01 21.23 6.94
C ALA A 155 -0.97 22.38 6.64
N LYS A 156 -1.45 23.11 7.68
CA LYS A 156 -2.32 24.28 7.51
C LYS A 156 -1.62 25.47 6.87
N GLU A 157 -0.34 25.68 7.17
CA GLU A 157 0.48 26.79 6.60
C GLU A 157 0.83 26.56 5.13
N LEU A 158 0.75 25.33 4.66
CA LEU A 158 1.18 24.93 3.31
C LEU A 158 -0.01 24.61 2.37
N ILE A 159 -1.23 24.94 2.78
CA ILE A 159 -2.42 24.78 1.92
C ILE A 159 -2.22 25.53 0.60
N GLY A 160 -2.45 24.85 -0.51
CA GLY A 160 -2.37 25.41 -1.86
C GLY A 160 -0.96 25.52 -2.45
N LYS A 161 0.09 25.08 -1.74
CA LYS A 161 1.44 24.98 -2.30
C LYS A 161 1.62 23.65 -3.04
N GLU A 162 2.47 23.62 -4.05
CA GLU A 162 2.85 22.39 -4.75
C GLU A 162 3.80 21.57 -3.84
N THR A 163 3.22 20.67 -3.08
CA THR A 163 3.96 19.75 -2.20
C THR A 163 3.51 18.32 -2.48
N PHE A 164 4.35 17.35 -2.13
CA PHE A 164 4.06 15.92 -2.33
C PHE A 164 2.67 15.54 -1.79
N GLU A 165 2.37 15.89 -0.54
CA GLU A 165 1.12 15.53 0.11
C GLU A 165 -0.10 16.19 -0.54
N ASN A 166 0.00 17.44 -1.00
CA ASN A 166 -1.09 18.13 -1.69
C ASN A 166 -1.31 17.55 -3.09
N ALA A 167 -0.23 17.19 -3.79
CA ALA A 167 -0.31 16.52 -5.08
C ALA A 167 -0.94 15.13 -4.93
N PHE A 168 -0.56 14.37 -3.89
CA PHE A 168 -1.10 13.05 -3.64
C PHE A 168 -2.57 13.10 -3.23
N ASP A 169 -2.95 14.03 -2.35
CA ASP A 169 -4.34 14.30 -1.97
C ASP A 169 -5.20 14.60 -3.20
N THR A 170 -4.77 15.54 -4.02
CA THR A 170 -5.47 15.93 -5.25
C THR A 170 -5.62 14.76 -6.22
N LEU A 171 -4.58 13.96 -6.39
CA LEU A 171 -4.61 12.78 -7.25
C LEU A 171 -5.67 11.77 -6.78
N MET A 172 -5.75 11.50 -5.48
CA MET A 172 -6.73 10.58 -4.91
C MET A 172 -8.17 11.10 -5.03
N GLN A 173 -8.38 12.41 -4.82
CA GLN A 173 -9.69 13.03 -5.05
C GLN A 173 -10.10 12.94 -6.52
N HIS A 174 -9.21 13.29 -7.44
CA HIS A 174 -9.49 13.22 -8.88
C HIS A 174 -9.77 11.80 -9.38
N ALA A 175 -9.23 10.78 -8.71
CA ALA A 175 -9.52 9.39 -9.00
C ALA A 175 -10.91 8.94 -8.53
N ASN A 176 -11.54 9.68 -7.59
CA ASN A 176 -12.78 9.30 -6.94
C ASN A 176 -13.79 10.48 -6.92
N TYR A 177 -14.38 10.82 -8.04
CA TYR A 177 -15.42 11.85 -8.17
C TYR A 177 -15.07 13.24 -7.60
N ASN A 178 -13.83 13.52 -7.32
CA ASN A 178 -13.36 14.67 -6.54
C ASN A 178 -13.87 14.68 -5.08
N GLU A 179 -14.11 13.49 -4.54
CA GLU A 179 -14.53 13.32 -3.15
C GLU A 179 -13.32 13.34 -2.22
N THR A 180 -13.50 13.97 -1.06
CA THR A 180 -12.46 14.04 -0.02
C THR A 180 -12.58 12.93 1.02
N ASN A 181 -13.71 12.22 1.04
CA ASN A 181 -13.98 11.15 1.99
C ASN A 181 -14.04 9.81 1.26
N GLY A 182 -13.15 8.93 1.63
CA GLY A 182 -12.98 7.64 0.99
C GLY A 182 -12.03 7.68 -0.21
N ILE A 183 -11.32 6.58 -0.38
CA ILE A 183 -10.45 6.32 -1.54
C ILE A 183 -10.90 5.03 -2.24
N ILE A 184 -10.62 4.93 -3.53
CA ILE A 184 -10.99 3.77 -4.32
C ILE A 184 -10.25 2.51 -3.87
N VAL A 185 -10.91 1.36 -3.90
CA VAL A 185 -10.37 0.07 -3.46
C VAL A 185 -9.95 -0.75 -4.66
N GLY A 186 -8.70 -1.19 -4.71
CA GLY A 186 -8.15 -2.03 -5.77
C GLY A 186 -6.78 -1.56 -6.26
N PRO A 187 -6.63 -0.31 -6.70
CA PRO A 187 -5.36 0.22 -7.19
C PRO A 187 -4.26 0.21 -6.13
N GLU A 188 -3.02 -0.03 -6.57
CA GLU A 188 -1.84 -0.02 -5.69
C GLU A 188 -1.61 1.35 -5.03
N ILE A 189 -1.80 2.43 -5.78
CA ILE A 189 -1.61 3.78 -5.26
C ILE A 189 -2.51 4.09 -4.06
N SER A 190 -3.72 3.54 -4.03
CA SER A 190 -4.62 3.66 -2.87
C SER A 190 -4.06 2.98 -1.63
N ARG A 191 -3.40 1.82 -1.81
CA ARG A 191 -2.73 1.10 -0.72
C ARG A 191 -1.53 1.90 -0.19
N ILE A 192 -0.75 2.49 -1.09
CA ILE A 192 0.39 3.33 -0.71
C ILE A 192 -0.09 4.57 0.04
N PHE A 193 -1.17 5.22 -0.44
CA PHE A 193 -1.78 6.35 0.23
C PHE A 193 -2.23 6.01 1.66
N ALA A 194 -2.96 4.92 1.81
CA ALA A 194 -3.40 4.42 3.12
C ALA A 194 -2.18 4.06 4.00
N GLU A 195 -1.16 3.40 3.44
CA GLU A 195 0.05 3.02 4.16
C GLU A 195 0.76 4.24 4.75
N VAL A 196 0.93 5.33 4.00
CA VAL A 196 1.56 6.57 4.52
C VAL A 196 0.79 7.12 5.74
N ILE A 197 -0.54 7.10 5.69
CA ILE A 197 -1.37 7.56 6.81
C ILE A 197 -1.24 6.62 8.01
N LEU A 198 -1.33 5.32 7.78
CA LEU A 198 -1.26 4.30 8.81
C LEU A 198 0.11 4.23 9.49
N GLN A 199 1.20 4.49 8.77
CA GLN A 199 2.54 4.64 9.33
C GLN A 199 2.57 5.68 10.48
N ARG A 200 1.92 6.80 10.27
CA ARG A 200 1.83 7.85 11.31
C ARG A 200 0.95 7.43 12.48
N ILE A 201 -0.14 6.73 12.21
CA ILE A 201 -1.00 6.19 13.26
C ILE A 201 -0.23 5.18 14.11
N ASP A 202 0.52 4.26 13.49
CA ASP A 202 1.35 3.27 14.18
C ASP A 202 2.33 3.94 15.15
N ILE A 203 3.05 4.97 14.70
CA ILE A 203 3.98 5.74 15.53
C ILE A 203 3.24 6.41 16.70
N ASN A 204 2.08 7.00 16.44
CA ASN A 204 1.28 7.64 17.48
C ASN A 204 0.77 6.63 18.51
N VAL A 205 0.43 5.41 18.12
CA VAL A 205 0.04 4.32 19.04
C VAL A 205 1.22 3.97 19.96
N VAL A 206 2.43 3.77 19.42
CA VAL A 206 3.63 3.51 20.24
C VAL A 206 3.84 4.61 21.27
N ASN A 207 3.79 5.87 20.82
CA ASN A 207 4.01 7.01 21.70
C ASN A 207 2.96 7.11 22.82
N ARG A 208 1.67 6.89 22.47
CA ARG A 208 0.57 6.91 23.45
C ARG A 208 0.67 5.78 24.48
N LEU A 209 1.01 4.57 24.04
CA LEU A 209 1.19 3.44 24.93
C LEU A 209 2.36 3.66 25.89
N LYS A 210 3.47 4.22 25.40
CA LYS A 210 4.61 4.59 26.23
C LYS A 210 4.28 5.68 27.25
N GLN A 211 3.45 6.65 26.89
CA GLN A 211 3.00 7.74 27.76
C GLN A 211 1.80 7.37 28.65
N SER A 212 1.22 6.19 28.47
CA SER A 212 0.10 5.72 29.28
C SER A 212 0.52 5.49 30.74
N PRO A 213 -0.43 5.43 31.70
CA PRO A 213 -0.12 5.13 33.10
C PRO A 213 0.65 3.82 33.29
N TYR A 214 0.52 2.89 32.36
CA TYR A 214 1.21 1.59 32.40
C TYR A 214 2.59 1.61 31.74
N SER A 215 3.00 2.70 31.07
CA SER A 215 4.31 2.87 30.40
C SER A 215 4.69 1.67 29.52
N LEU A 216 3.77 1.21 28.67
CA LEU A 216 3.94 0.00 27.86
C LEU A 216 5.02 0.20 26.78
N THR A 217 5.95 -0.72 26.70
CA THR A 217 7.08 -0.70 25.78
C THR A 217 6.93 -1.74 24.70
N LEU A 218 6.99 -1.30 23.43
CA LEU A 218 7.01 -2.18 22.26
C LEU A 218 8.18 -3.16 22.34
N GLY A 219 7.95 -4.40 22.00
CA GLY A 219 8.94 -5.47 22.05
C GLY A 219 9.16 -6.07 23.44
N ARG A 220 8.66 -5.47 24.52
CA ARG A 220 8.70 -6.01 25.87
C ARG A 220 7.31 -6.41 26.35
N ASP A 221 6.41 -5.45 26.42
CA ASP A 221 5.07 -5.63 27.02
C ASP A 221 4.03 -6.03 25.97
N TYR A 222 4.23 -5.61 24.73
CA TYR A 222 3.38 -5.92 23.60
C TYR A 222 4.17 -5.94 22.29
N GLU A 223 3.58 -6.55 21.25
CA GLU A 223 4.05 -6.49 19.87
C GLU A 223 2.86 -6.33 18.95
N VAL A 224 3.03 -5.58 17.85
CA VAL A 224 1.98 -5.38 16.84
C VAL A 224 2.53 -5.71 15.47
N ARG A 225 1.73 -6.38 14.67
CA ARG A 225 2.00 -6.62 13.25
C ARG A 225 0.79 -6.18 12.46
N ARG A 226 0.99 -5.22 11.56
CA ARG A 226 -0.06 -4.72 10.67
C ARG A 226 0.21 -5.18 9.24
N TYR A 227 -0.79 -5.83 8.67
CA TYR A 227 -0.80 -6.24 7.26
C TYR A 227 -1.89 -5.46 6.53
N ILE A 228 -1.51 -4.35 5.90
CA ILE A 228 -2.35 -3.36 5.22
C ILE A 228 -3.10 -2.49 6.25
N ASP A 229 -4.24 -2.91 6.77
CA ASP A 229 -5.16 -2.19 7.65
C ASP A 229 -5.58 -3.02 8.89
#